data_f1fc256ed8ebfcc34eef0222b041415b
#
_entry.id   f1fc256ed8ebfcc34eef0222b041415b
#
_cell.length_a   1.000
_cell.length_b   1.000
_cell.length_c   1.000
_cell.angle_alpha   90.00
_cell.angle_beta   90.00
_cell.angle_gamma   90.00
#
_symmetry.space_group_name_H-M   'P 1'
#
loop_
_entity.id
_entity.type
_entity.pdbx_description
1 polymer ?
#
loop_
_entity_poly.entity_id
_entity_poly.type
_entity_poly.pdbx_seq_one_letter_code
_entity_poly.pdbx_strand_id
1 'polypeptide(L)'
;GMVESGVDPDLIALEPLQSPILTTGKSGAHKVEGIGAGFEPPFLDKSKLNGVRAIDQEDAFNMCRLLAKEEGVFGGGSTGLNVCAAIEIAKEIGPGKRVVTLNCDNGLKYLGSHIYS
;
A
#
# COMPACT_ATOMS: atom_id res chain seq x y z
N GLY A 1 -18.76 -4.94 5.39
CA GLY A 1 -17.53 -4.20 5.70
C GLY A 1 -17.80 -2.86 6.39
N MET A 2 -16.81 -1.96 6.46
CA MET A 2 -16.93 -0.67 7.18
C MET A 2 -18.09 0.19 6.69
N VAL A 3 -18.29 0.30 5.39
CA VAL A 3 -19.41 1.09 4.80
C VAL A 3 -20.76 0.52 5.21
N GLU A 4 -20.92 -0.81 5.19
CA GLU A 4 -22.15 -1.50 5.60
C GLU A 4 -22.43 -1.36 7.11
N SER A 5 -21.39 -1.20 7.92
CA SER A 5 -21.51 -0.99 9.37
C SER A 5 -21.80 0.45 9.78
N GLY A 6 -22.00 1.36 8.83
CA GLY A 6 -22.29 2.77 9.07
C GLY A 6 -21.04 3.63 9.38
N VAL A 7 -19.86 3.07 9.21
CA VAL A 7 -18.60 3.84 9.24
C VAL A 7 -18.34 4.37 7.85
N ASP A 8 -18.13 5.67 7.72
CA ASP A 8 -17.89 6.35 6.43
C ASP A 8 -16.44 6.89 6.35
N PRO A 9 -15.44 6.01 6.17
CA PRO A 9 -14.07 6.42 6.00
C PRO A 9 -13.79 6.84 4.56
N ASP A 10 -12.84 7.72 4.36
CA ASP A 10 -12.23 7.92 3.05
C ASP A 10 -11.41 6.67 2.68
N LEU A 11 -11.77 6.03 1.58
CA LEU A 11 -11.12 4.82 1.07
C LEU A 11 -10.14 5.19 -0.04
N ILE A 12 -8.87 4.93 0.21
CA ILE A 12 -7.80 5.18 -0.76
C ILE A 12 -7.23 3.85 -1.22
N ALA A 13 -7.35 3.57 -2.52
CA ALA A 13 -6.71 2.40 -3.13
C ALA A 13 -5.23 2.71 -3.41
N LEU A 14 -4.40 1.68 -3.30
CA LEU A 14 -2.95 1.79 -3.53
C LEU A 14 -2.51 0.86 -4.64
N GLU A 15 -1.53 1.30 -5.40
CA GLU A 15 -0.91 0.51 -6.46
C GLU A 15 0.60 0.82 -6.57
N PRO A 16 1.42 -0.09 -7.13
CA PRO A 16 2.80 0.22 -7.43
C PRO A 16 2.89 1.25 -8.56
N LEU A 17 3.76 2.25 -8.42
CA LEU A 17 4.02 3.25 -9.45
C LEU A 17 4.47 2.62 -10.77
N GLN A 18 5.14 1.47 -10.70
CA GLN A 18 5.60 0.69 -11.84
C GLN A 18 4.46 0.00 -12.62
N SER A 19 3.27 -0.13 -12.00
CA SER A 19 2.07 -0.72 -12.63
C SER A 19 0.80 0.03 -12.23
N PRO A 20 0.65 1.31 -12.65
CA PRO A 20 -0.39 2.20 -12.17
C PRO A 20 -1.71 2.03 -12.96
N ILE A 21 -2.30 0.86 -12.92
CA ILE A 21 -3.50 0.51 -13.69
C ILE A 21 -4.71 1.37 -13.32
N LEU A 22 -4.92 1.59 -12.02
CA LEU A 22 -6.08 2.36 -11.54
C LEU A 22 -5.94 3.85 -11.87
N THR A 23 -4.70 4.36 -11.93
CA THR A 23 -4.41 5.76 -12.19
C THR A 23 -4.30 6.05 -13.70
N THR A 24 -3.59 5.20 -14.46
CA THR A 24 -3.25 5.47 -15.87
C THR A 24 -3.81 4.45 -16.86
N GLY A 25 -4.35 3.34 -16.41
CA GLY A 25 -4.79 2.22 -17.25
C GLY A 25 -3.64 1.37 -17.82
N LYS A 26 -2.39 1.61 -17.40
CA LYS A 26 -1.20 0.92 -17.92
C LYS A 26 -0.63 -0.04 -16.89
N SER A 27 -0.40 -1.29 -17.29
CA SER A 27 0.33 -2.26 -16.49
C SER A 27 1.83 -2.22 -16.75
N GLY A 28 2.61 -2.62 -15.77
CA GLY A 28 4.06 -2.75 -15.88
C GLY A 28 4.60 -3.82 -14.94
N ALA A 29 5.88 -4.16 -15.09
CA ALA A 29 6.55 -5.08 -14.21
C ALA A 29 6.93 -4.39 -12.89
N HIS A 30 6.63 -5.06 -11.78
CA HIS A 30 7.01 -4.63 -10.44
C HIS A 30 7.32 -5.85 -9.56
N LYS A 31 7.89 -5.59 -8.39
CA LYS A 31 8.33 -6.62 -7.43
C LYS A 31 7.58 -6.59 -6.10
N VAL A 32 6.47 -5.86 -6.02
CA VAL A 32 5.62 -5.83 -4.82
C VAL A 32 4.64 -6.99 -4.91
N GLU A 33 4.96 -8.09 -4.23
CA GLU A 33 4.13 -9.29 -4.27
C GLU A 33 2.76 -9.08 -3.61
N GLY A 34 1.75 -9.73 -4.16
CA GLY A 34 0.38 -9.74 -3.64
C GLY A 34 -0.51 -8.60 -4.09
N ILE A 35 0.04 -7.63 -4.83
CA ILE A 35 -0.72 -6.50 -5.40
C ILE A 35 -0.32 -6.25 -6.85
N GLY A 36 -1.01 -5.33 -7.53
CA GLY A 36 -0.65 -4.91 -8.87
C GLY A 36 -0.69 -6.04 -9.90
N ALA A 37 -1.78 -6.80 -9.94
CA ALA A 37 -1.94 -8.01 -10.77
C ALA A 37 -1.89 -7.78 -12.29
N GLY A 38 -1.71 -6.54 -12.74
CA GLY A 38 -1.66 -6.19 -14.16
C GLY A 38 -3.04 -6.01 -14.80
N PHE A 39 -4.09 -6.11 -14.03
CA PHE A 39 -5.48 -5.85 -14.44
C PHE A 39 -6.27 -5.24 -13.29
N GLU A 40 -7.40 -4.61 -13.64
CA GLU A 40 -8.33 -4.10 -12.64
C GLU A 40 -9.11 -5.27 -12.01
N PRO A 41 -9.06 -5.44 -10.68
CA PRO A 41 -9.78 -6.55 -10.04
C PRO A 41 -11.28 -6.47 -10.25
N PRO A 42 -11.97 -7.56 -10.64
CA PRO A 42 -13.41 -7.55 -10.89
C PRO A 42 -14.28 -7.14 -9.69
N PHE A 43 -13.77 -7.33 -8.48
CA PHE A 43 -14.49 -6.99 -7.24
C PHE A 43 -14.23 -5.55 -6.77
N LEU A 44 -13.39 -4.80 -7.48
CA LEU A 44 -13.09 -3.40 -7.13
C LEU A 44 -14.27 -2.51 -7.55
N ASP A 45 -14.99 -2.01 -6.57
CA ASP A 45 -16.03 -1.00 -6.78
C ASP A 45 -15.41 0.39 -6.67
N LYS A 46 -15.04 0.96 -7.80
CA LYS A 46 -14.42 2.29 -7.85
C LYS A 46 -15.32 3.40 -7.31
N SER A 47 -16.63 3.22 -7.32
CA SER A 47 -17.56 4.22 -6.80
C SER A 47 -17.43 4.44 -5.29
N LYS A 48 -16.83 3.48 -4.59
CA LYS A 48 -16.55 3.55 -3.15
C LYS A 48 -15.19 4.15 -2.81
N LEU A 49 -14.35 4.41 -3.81
CA LEU A 49 -13.03 4.97 -3.59
C LEU A 49 -13.08 6.50 -3.56
N ASN A 50 -12.39 7.08 -2.61
CA ASN A 50 -12.17 8.53 -2.50
C ASN A 50 -10.87 8.96 -3.19
N GLY A 51 -10.00 8.01 -3.52
CA GLY A 51 -8.79 8.27 -4.27
C GLY A 51 -7.98 7.02 -4.55
N VAL A 52 -6.95 7.20 -5.37
CA VAL A 52 -5.95 6.18 -5.69
C VAL A 52 -4.57 6.82 -5.55
N ARG A 53 -3.61 6.09 -4.99
CA ARG A 53 -2.21 6.51 -4.92
C ARG A 53 -1.29 5.43 -5.48
N ALA A 54 -0.36 5.87 -6.30
CA ALA A 54 0.71 5.04 -6.81
C ALA A 54 1.99 5.34 -6.00
N ILE A 55 2.59 4.29 -5.43
CA ILE A 55 3.80 4.38 -4.59
C ILE A 55 4.94 3.66 -5.29
N ASP A 56 6.10 4.27 -5.30
CA ASP A 56 7.31 3.65 -5.86
C ASP A 56 7.71 2.41 -5.06
N GLN A 57 8.05 1.33 -5.77
CA GLN A 57 8.40 0.05 -5.12
C GLN A 57 9.68 0.17 -4.27
N GLU A 58 10.66 0.97 -4.67
CA GLU A 58 11.89 1.12 -3.89
C GLU A 58 11.64 1.88 -2.58
N ASP A 59 10.76 2.87 -2.60
CA ASP A 59 10.31 3.55 -1.38
C ASP A 59 9.58 2.58 -0.45
N ALA A 60 8.73 1.70 -1.01
CA ALA A 60 8.06 0.66 -0.25
C ALA A 60 9.07 -0.31 0.41
N PHE A 61 10.10 -0.74 -0.33
CA PHE A 61 11.13 -1.65 0.21
C PHE A 61 12.03 -0.97 1.25
N ASN A 62 12.38 0.28 1.05
CA ASN A 62 13.08 1.09 2.05
C ASN A 62 12.25 1.24 3.32
N MET A 63 10.95 1.45 3.18
CA MET A 63 10.03 1.51 4.32
C MET A 63 9.96 0.19 5.08
N CYS A 64 9.96 -0.96 4.40
CA CYS A 64 10.03 -2.27 5.06
C CYS A 64 11.26 -2.38 5.97
N ARG A 65 12.44 -1.98 5.46
CA ARG A 65 13.69 -1.99 6.23
C ARG A 65 13.65 -1.04 7.41
N LEU A 66 13.10 0.15 7.21
CA LEU A 66 12.95 1.15 8.27
C LEU A 66 12.00 0.69 9.37
N LEU A 67 10.84 0.13 9.01
CA LEU A 67 9.87 -0.42 9.96
C LEU A 67 10.46 -1.56 10.79
N ALA A 68 11.21 -2.47 10.15
CA ALA A 68 11.86 -3.56 10.85
C ALA A 68 12.90 -3.05 11.85
N LYS A 69 13.70 -2.04 11.47
CA LYS A 69 14.78 -1.49 12.28
C LYS A 69 14.29 -0.61 13.42
N GLU A 70 13.36 0.29 13.15
CA GLU A 70 12.97 1.34 14.10
C GLU A 70 11.75 0.94 14.94
N GLU A 71 10.82 0.17 14.36
CA GLU A 71 9.54 -0.16 15.00
C GLU A 71 9.40 -1.67 15.33
N GLY A 72 10.34 -2.50 14.90
CA GLY A 72 10.23 -3.95 15.06
C GLY A 72 9.11 -4.59 14.24
N VAL A 73 8.60 -3.89 13.23
CA VAL A 73 7.56 -4.38 12.33
C VAL A 73 8.21 -5.02 11.11
N PHE A 74 8.20 -6.34 11.08
CA PHE A 74 8.81 -7.14 10.02
C PHE A 74 7.76 -7.55 8.99
N GLY A 75 7.55 -6.71 7.97
CA GLY A 75 6.50 -6.88 6.95
C GLY A 75 7.04 -7.14 5.55
N GLY A 76 6.15 -7.48 4.62
CA GLY A 76 6.46 -7.59 3.19
C GLY A 76 6.33 -6.27 2.43
N GLY A 77 6.60 -6.30 1.13
CA GLY A 77 6.60 -5.11 0.27
C GLY A 77 5.29 -4.34 0.25
N SER A 78 4.15 -5.03 0.28
CA SER A 78 2.84 -4.39 0.36
C SER A 78 2.61 -3.65 1.68
N THR A 79 3.19 -4.13 2.79
CA THR A 79 3.18 -3.40 4.07
C THR A 79 3.96 -2.09 3.96
N GLY A 80 5.16 -2.14 3.38
CA GLY A 80 5.96 -0.93 3.15
C GLY A 80 5.23 0.09 2.27
N LEU A 81 4.61 -0.38 1.19
CA LEU A 81 3.81 0.45 0.29
C LEU A 81 2.64 1.12 1.04
N ASN A 82 1.92 0.34 1.83
CA ASN A 82 0.83 0.83 2.65
C ASN A 82 1.27 1.93 3.63
N VAL A 83 2.39 1.74 4.30
CA VAL A 83 2.90 2.70 5.29
C VAL A 83 3.42 3.98 4.62
N CYS A 84 4.08 3.88 3.46
CA CYS A 84 4.46 5.05 2.68
C CYS A 84 3.24 5.93 2.37
N ALA A 85 2.19 5.34 1.80
CA ALA A 85 0.97 6.06 1.49
C ALA A 85 0.28 6.63 2.74
N ALA A 86 0.25 5.86 3.84
CA ALA A 86 -0.34 6.32 5.09
C ALA A 86 0.39 7.56 5.66
N ILE A 87 1.72 7.59 5.59
CA ILE A 87 2.52 8.74 6.04
C ILE A 87 2.27 9.96 5.15
N GLU A 88 2.22 9.80 3.84
CA GLU A 88 1.90 10.89 2.90
C GLU A 88 0.52 11.50 3.22
N ILE A 89 -0.49 10.65 3.34
CA ILE A 89 -1.86 11.07 3.64
C ILE A 89 -1.93 11.75 5.02
N ALA A 90 -1.26 11.19 6.04
CA ALA A 90 -1.24 11.78 7.37
C ALA A 90 -0.66 13.20 7.38
N LYS A 91 0.41 13.43 6.60
CA LYS A 91 1.00 14.77 6.43
C LYS A 91 0.03 15.75 5.75
N GLU A 92 -0.71 15.28 4.75
CA GLU A 92 -1.67 16.11 4.01
C GLU A 92 -2.88 16.51 4.84
N ILE A 93 -3.47 15.56 5.60
CA ILE A 93 -4.68 15.82 6.38
C ILE A 93 -4.40 16.49 7.72
N GLY A 94 -3.17 16.46 8.19
CA GLY A 94 -2.72 17.18 9.39
C GLY A 94 -3.15 16.52 10.71
N PRO A 95 -2.89 17.21 11.84
CA PRO A 95 -3.13 16.67 13.17
C PRO A 95 -4.62 16.49 13.49
N GLY A 96 -4.91 15.63 14.47
CA GLY A 96 -6.28 15.36 14.93
C GLY A 96 -7.08 14.43 14.03
N LYS A 97 -6.47 13.87 12.99
CA LYS A 97 -7.07 12.89 12.09
C LYS A 97 -6.48 11.49 12.32
N ARG A 98 -7.17 10.49 11.79
CA ARG A 98 -6.76 9.10 11.93
C ARG A 98 -6.58 8.46 10.55
N VAL A 99 -5.41 7.87 10.31
CA VAL A 99 -5.12 7.05 9.13
C VAL A 99 -4.96 5.61 9.60
N VAL A 100 -5.63 4.70 8.92
CA VAL A 100 -5.57 3.26 9.20
C VAL A 100 -5.04 2.54 7.97
N THR A 101 -4.07 1.67 8.18
CA THR A 101 -3.53 0.80 7.12
C THR A 101 -3.26 -0.60 7.66
N LEU A 102 -2.83 -1.51 6.80
CA LEU A 102 -2.65 -2.91 7.14
C LEU A 102 -1.18 -3.34 7.05
N ASN A 103 -0.73 -4.10 8.04
CA ASN A 103 0.43 -4.97 7.93
C ASN A 103 -0.05 -6.29 7.31
N CYS A 104 0.13 -6.45 5.99
CA CYS A 104 -0.51 -7.51 5.22
C CYS A 104 0.05 -8.90 5.50
N ASP A 105 1.36 -9.01 5.70
CA ASP A 105 2.08 -10.25 5.96
C ASP A 105 3.39 -9.99 6.72
N ASN A 106 4.06 -11.06 7.13
CA ASN A 106 5.37 -10.94 7.75
C ASN A 106 6.50 -11.03 6.73
N GLY A 107 7.68 -10.55 7.10
CA GLY A 107 8.86 -10.48 6.24
C GLY A 107 9.61 -11.79 6.02
N LEU A 108 9.25 -12.89 6.68
CA LEU A 108 10.03 -14.13 6.66
C LEU A 108 10.21 -14.71 5.25
N LYS A 109 9.17 -14.70 4.44
CA LYS A 109 9.27 -15.20 3.05
C LYS A 109 10.08 -14.31 2.11
N TYR A 110 10.45 -13.12 2.56
CA TYR A 110 11.21 -12.14 1.77
C TYR A 110 12.69 -12.03 2.16
N LEU A 111 13.18 -12.86 3.11
CA LEU A 111 14.57 -12.83 3.57
C LEU A 111 15.60 -13.06 2.45
N GLY A 112 15.27 -13.88 1.47
CA GLY A 112 16.10 -14.11 0.29
C GLY A 112 15.80 -13.16 -0.88
N SER A 113 14.92 -12.20 -0.70
CA SER A 113 14.54 -11.23 -1.74
C SER A 113 15.36 -9.95 -1.62
N HIS A 114 15.24 -9.09 -2.63
CA HIS A 114 15.87 -7.75 -2.64
C HIS A 114 15.34 -6.79 -1.56
N ILE A 115 14.27 -7.14 -0.84
CA ILE A 115 13.74 -6.29 0.25
C ILE A 115 14.71 -6.26 1.42
N TYR A 116 15.21 -7.44 1.83
CA TYR A 116 16.04 -7.60 3.03
C TYR A 116 17.45 -8.11 2.75
N SER A 117 17.79 -8.29 1.50
CA SER A 117 19.15 -8.72 1.11
C SER A 117 20.12 -7.56 1.02
#